data_46a9300f49c1bbfdff6f0daf359261e4
#
_entry.id   46a9300f49c1bbfdff6f0daf359261e4
#
_cell.length_a   1.000
_cell.length_b   1.000
_cell.length_c   1.000
_cell.angle_alpha   90.00
_cell.angle_beta   90.00
_cell.angle_gamma   90.00
#
_symmetry.space_group_name_H-M   'P 1'
#
loop_
_entity.id
_entity.type
_entity.pdbx_description
1 polymer ?
#
loop_
_entity_poly.entity_id
_entity_poly.type
_entity_poly.pdbx_seq_one_letter_code
_entity_poly.pdbx_strand_id
1 'polypeptide(L)'
;MPTFARKRFGQHFLSDPAVVARIVASIDPRPGQALIEIGPGRGAITLPILERCRGLTVIELDRDLIGRLRSTPGLEVIEADALQVDFTAVAVPVGAGKLRVFGNLPYNISTPLLFHLLGAADRVEDQHFMLQREVVERLAAAPGGKDYGRLSVMLQWRYAIESLFDVGPEAFVPPPRVHSAVVRMTPLQHTAGVDRALLGEIVTVAFSQRRKLLRHTLGRWLAARNGAPPFDVQRRAEEVSVEEYLGLAAAMGRGGAPAAPRSG
;
A
#
# COMPACT_ATOMS: atom_id res chain seq x y z
N MET A 1 33.06 -6.26 -1.13
CA MET A 1 33.12 -4.90 -0.53
C MET A 1 31.91 -4.71 0.35
N PRO A 2 32.01 -4.20 1.59
CA PRO A 2 30.83 -3.92 2.38
C PRO A 2 30.00 -2.81 1.72
N THR A 3 28.76 -3.09 1.36
CA THR A 3 27.83 -2.11 0.79
C THR A 3 27.29 -1.24 1.94
N PHE A 4 27.65 0.04 1.96
CA PHE A 4 27.17 0.97 2.99
C PHE A 4 25.75 1.44 2.67
N ALA A 5 24.92 1.59 3.74
CA ALA A 5 23.57 2.18 3.61
C ALA A 5 23.69 3.60 3.05
N ARG A 6 22.93 3.89 1.99
CA ARG A 6 22.93 5.21 1.35
C ARG A 6 21.82 6.08 1.94
N LYS A 7 22.20 7.19 2.57
CA LYS A 7 21.23 8.16 3.15
C LYS A 7 20.18 8.64 2.15
N ARG A 8 20.55 8.78 0.85
CA ARG A 8 19.62 9.23 -0.21
C ARG A 8 18.45 8.27 -0.47
N PHE A 9 18.59 6.98 -0.11
CA PHE A 9 17.54 5.96 -0.26
C PHE A 9 16.82 5.64 1.06
N GLY A 10 17.22 6.27 2.19
CA GLY A 10 16.64 5.97 3.51
C GLY A 10 16.82 4.51 3.93
N GLN A 11 17.92 3.87 3.54
CA GLN A 11 18.16 2.44 3.74
C GLN A 11 18.45 2.11 5.20
N HIS A 12 17.64 1.21 5.77
CA HIS A 12 17.85 0.53 7.04
C HIS A 12 17.74 -0.97 6.76
N PHE A 13 18.91 -1.65 6.76
CA PHE A 13 18.95 -3.08 6.43
C PHE A 13 18.50 -3.91 7.64
N LEU A 14 17.49 -4.73 7.47
CA LEU A 14 17.06 -5.69 8.47
C LEU A 14 18.21 -6.69 8.73
N SER A 15 18.53 -6.92 10.00
CA SER A 15 19.65 -7.74 10.43
C SER A 15 19.32 -8.74 11.54
N ASP A 16 18.15 -8.62 12.19
CA ASP A 16 17.68 -9.51 13.23
C ASP A 16 17.07 -10.80 12.64
N PRO A 17 17.70 -11.99 12.84
CA PRO A 17 17.21 -13.25 12.29
C PRO A 17 15.84 -13.68 12.84
N ALA A 18 15.49 -13.32 14.08
CA ALA A 18 14.21 -13.66 14.66
C ALA A 18 13.08 -12.85 14.00
N VAL A 19 13.32 -11.57 13.73
CA VAL A 19 12.39 -10.71 13.00
C VAL A 19 12.22 -11.22 11.57
N VAL A 20 13.33 -11.55 10.87
CA VAL A 20 13.29 -12.16 9.52
C VAL A 20 12.43 -13.41 9.51
N ALA A 21 12.66 -14.34 10.46
CA ALA A 21 11.90 -15.58 10.56
C ALA A 21 10.39 -15.32 10.76
N ARG A 22 10.03 -14.32 11.58
CA ARG A 22 8.63 -13.93 11.81
C ARG A 22 7.99 -13.37 10.55
N ILE A 23 8.70 -12.50 9.78
CA ILE A 23 8.21 -11.95 8.51
C ILE A 23 7.98 -13.09 7.52
N VAL A 24 8.95 -13.97 7.33
CA VAL A 24 8.84 -15.10 6.40
C VAL A 24 7.71 -16.05 6.80
N ALA A 25 7.51 -16.28 8.11
CA ALA A 25 6.38 -17.06 8.61
C ALA A 25 5.03 -16.38 8.35
N SER A 26 4.94 -15.05 8.47
CA SER A 26 3.70 -14.31 8.20
C SER A 26 3.34 -14.29 6.72
N ILE A 27 4.34 -14.27 5.83
CA ILE A 27 4.15 -14.38 4.38
C ILE A 27 3.72 -15.82 4.02
N ASP A 28 4.21 -16.84 4.73
CA ASP A 28 3.98 -18.27 4.45
C ASP A 28 4.15 -18.60 2.96
N PRO A 29 5.36 -18.37 2.38
CA PRO A 29 5.60 -18.57 0.96
C PRO A 29 5.59 -20.04 0.58
N ARG A 30 4.97 -20.37 -0.57
CA ARG A 30 4.85 -21.74 -1.08
C ARG A 30 5.36 -21.84 -2.51
N PRO A 31 5.94 -23.00 -2.92
CA PRO A 31 6.37 -23.22 -4.28
C PRO A 31 5.24 -22.97 -5.30
N GLY A 32 5.60 -22.33 -6.40
CA GLY A 32 4.66 -22.04 -7.49
C GLY A 32 3.87 -20.75 -7.34
N GLN A 33 4.00 -20.02 -6.23
CA GLN A 33 3.37 -18.69 -6.08
C GLN A 33 4.14 -17.60 -6.83
N ALA A 34 3.43 -16.57 -7.31
CA ALA A 34 4.02 -15.37 -7.90
C ALA A 34 4.42 -14.39 -6.80
N LEU A 35 5.66 -14.49 -6.35
CA LEU A 35 6.22 -13.70 -5.25
C LEU A 35 7.05 -12.54 -5.77
N ILE A 36 6.79 -11.33 -5.24
CA ILE A 36 7.54 -10.11 -5.59
C ILE A 36 8.00 -9.41 -4.32
N GLU A 37 9.31 -9.21 -4.19
CA GLU A 37 9.89 -8.38 -3.13
C GLU A 37 10.25 -6.99 -3.65
N ILE A 38 9.82 -5.96 -2.94
CA ILE A 38 10.19 -4.58 -3.24
C ILE A 38 11.29 -4.15 -2.28
N GLY A 39 12.45 -3.76 -2.82
CA GLY A 39 13.61 -3.34 -2.05
C GLY A 39 14.26 -4.48 -1.27
N PRO A 40 14.74 -5.54 -1.93
CA PRO A 40 15.37 -6.69 -1.28
C PRO A 40 16.62 -6.31 -0.47
N GLY A 41 17.24 -5.18 -0.78
CA GLY A 41 18.42 -4.72 -0.10
C GLY A 41 19.54 -5.75 -0.14
N ARG A 42 19.97 -6.20 1.05
CA ARG A 42 21.02 -7.23 1.17
C ARG A 42 20.49 -8.67 1.10
N GLY A 43 19.18 -8.84 0.88
CA GLY A 43 18.56 -10.15 0.74
C GLY A 43 18.14 -10.79 2.06
N ALA A 44 17.90 -10.01 3.12
CA ALA A 44 17.55 -10.55 4.43
C ALA A 44 16.25 -11.38 4.42
N ILE A 45 15.23 -10.92 3.68
CA ILE A 45 13.97 -11.65 3.48
C ILE A 45 14.05 -12.55 2.24
N THR A 46 14.72 -12.05 1.17
CA THR A 46 14.89 -12.73 -0.11
C THR A 46 15.43 -14.15 0.03
N LEU A 47 16.56 -14.32 0.75
CA LEU A 47 17.25 -15.60 0.81
C LEU A 47 16.43 -16.70 1.50
N PRO A 48 15.82 -16.47 2.68
CA PRO A 48 14.95 -17.47 3.31
C PRO A 48 13.70 -17.82 2.50
N ILE A 49 13.19 -16.88 1.68
CA ILE A 49 12.05 -17.16 0.76
C ILE A 49 12.51 -18.03 -0.39
N LEU A 50 13.66 -17.75 -1.01
CA LEU A 50 14.22 -18.56 -2.10
C LEU A 50 14.48 -20.01 -1.68
N GLU A 51 14.90 -20.25 -0.43
CA GLU A 51 15.07 -21.61 0.10
C GLU A 51 13.75 -22.41 0.08
N ARG A 52 12.59 -21.73 0.23
CA ARG A 52 11.27 -22.36 0.24
C ARG A 52 10.64 -22.48 -1.14
N CYS A 53 10.81 -21.44 -2.01
CA CYS A 53 10.02 -21.29 -3.24
C CYS A 53 10.79 -21.50 -4.54
N ARG A 54 12.13 -21.49 -4.53
CA ARG A 54 13.03 -21.66 -5.69
C ARG A 54 12.82 -20.66 -6.84
N GLY A 55 12.03 -19.62 -6.63
CA GLY A 55 11.79 -18.55 -7.61
C GLY A 55 11.19 -17.33 -6.93
N LEU A 56 11.74 -16.16 -7.21
CA LEU A 56 11.32 -14.88 -6.65
C LEU A 56 11.70 -13.75 -7.60
N THR A 57 10.77 -12.84 -7.86
CA THR A 57 11.06 -11.58 -8.53
C THR A 57 11.37 -10.50 -7.49
N VAL A 58 12.41 -9.69 -7.72
CA VAL A 58 12.72 -8.55 -6.86
C VAL A 58 12.80 -7.27 -7.68
N ILE A 59 12.37 -6.15 -7.08
CA ILE A 59 12.47 -4.81 -7.67
C ILE A 59 13.48 -4.02 -6.84
N GLU A 60 14.58 -3.61 -7.45
CA GLU A 60 15.67 -2.88 -6.78
C GLU A 60 16.13 -1.69 -7.64
N LEU A 61 16.32 -0.55 -6.99
CA LEU A 61 16.81 0.68 -7.63
C LEU A 61 18.32 0.88 -7.42
N ASP A 62 18.88 0.35 -6.33
CA ASP A 62 20.29 0.55 -5.99
C ASP A 62 21.19 -0.37 -6.80
N ARG A 63 21.88 0.20 -7.80
CA ARG A 63 22.79 -0.51 -8.71
C ARG A 63 23.93 -1.25 -8.01
N ASP A 64 24.35 -0.81 -6.82
CA ASP A 64 25.40 -1.48 -6.07
C ASP A 64 24.94 -2.83 -5.50
N LEU A 65 23.62 -3.02 -5.34
CA LEU A 65 23.00 -4.27 -4.87
C LEU A 65 22.65 -5.21 -6.02
N ILE A 66 22.30 -4.66 -7.19
CA ILE A 66 21.78 -5.41 -8.34
C ILE A 66 22.76 -6.48 -8.84
N GLY A 67 24.06 -6.18 -8.90
CA GLY A 67 25.06 -7.15 -9.36
C GLY A 67 25.06 -8.44 -8.53
N ARG A 68 24.95 -8.31 -7.21
CA ARG A 68 24.87 -9.44 -6.27
C ARG A 68 23.54 -10.18 -6.41
N LEU A 69 22.43 -9.44 -6.52
CA LEU A 69 21.09 -10.03 -6.66
C LEU A 69 21.00 -10.87 -7.94
N ARG A 70 21.50 -10.35 -9.08
CA ARG A 70 21.52 -11.08 -10.37
C ARG A 70 22.37 -12.36 -10.35
N SER A 71 23.38 -12.43 -9.48
CA SER A 71 24.18 -13.65 -9.31
C SER A 71 23.55 -14.68 -8.38
N THR A 72 22.39 -14.39 -7.78
CA THR A 72 21.67 -15.31 -6.88
C THR A 72 20.76 -16.23 -7.69
N PRO A 73 20.97 -17.56 -7.66
CA PRO A 73 20.15 -18.51 -8.40
C PRO A 73 18.69 -18.45 -7.99
N GLY A 74 17.78 -18.50 -8.98
CA GLY A 74 16.33 -18.47 -8.75
C GLY A 74 15.75 -17.06 -8.51
N LEU A 75 16.57 -16.01 -8.63
CA LEU A 75 16.13 -14.62 -8.47
C LEU A 75 16.01 -13.93 -9.82
N GLU A 76 14.84 -13.39 -10.12
CA GLU A 76 14.61 -12.47 -11.24
C GLU A 76 14.70 -11.03 -10.73
N VAL A 77 15.55 -10.20 -11.35
CA VAL A 77 15.83 -8.83 -10.87
C VAL A 77 15.31 -7.80 -11.86
N ILE A 78 14.33 -7.02 -11.44
CA ILE A 78 13.83 -5.84 -12.13
C ILE A 78 14.59 -4.62 -11.58
N GLU A 79 15.50 -4.06 -12.40
CA GLU A 79 16.20 -2.81 -12.08
C GLU A 79 15.28 -1.62 -12.38
N ALA A 80 14.54 -1.15 -11.37
CA ALA A 80 13.59 -0.06 -11.54
C ALA A 80 13.29 0.65 -10.21
N ASP A 81 12.77 1.89 -10.32
CA ASP A 81 12.06 2.53 -9.23
C ASP A 81 10.67 1.86 -9.11
N ALA A 82 10.37 1.32 -7.93
CA ALA A 82 9.10 0.64 -7.67
C ALA A 82 7.87 1.53 -7.92
N LEU A 83 8.02 2.86 -7.81
CA LEU A 83 6.97 3.84 -8.15
C LEU A 83 6.69 3.95 -9.65
N GLN A 84 7.58 3.43 -10.52
CA GLN A 84 7.47 3.44 -11.97
C GLN A 84 7.11 2.07 -12.54
N VAL A 85 7.09 1.01 -11.73
CA VAL A 85 6.74 -0.33 -12.17
C VAL A 85 5.23 -0.44 -12.33
N ASP A 86 4.77 -0.87 -13.49
CA ASP A 86 3.36 -1.21 -13.71
C ASP A 86 3.04 -2.61 -13.16
N PHE A 87 2.59 -2.68 -11.91
CA PHE A 87 2.21 -3.93 -11.26
C PHE A 87 1.01 -4.63 -11.93
N THR A 88 0.27 -3.94 -12.79
CA THR A 88 -0.81 -4.57 -13.58
C THR A 88 -0.26 -5.39 -14.75
N ALA A 89 0.94 -5.07 -15.20
CA ALA A 89 1.62 -5.71 -16.33
C ALA A 89 2.72 -6.71 -15.90
N VAL A 90 3.06 -6.78 -14.61
CA VAL A 90 4.08 -7.73 -14.14
C VAL A 90 3.66 -9.16 -14.49
N ALA A 91 4.59 -9.90 -15.08
CA ALA A 91 4.35 -11.28 -15.49
C ALA A 91 4.12 -12.19 -14.27
N VAL A 92 3.12 -13.04 -14.37
CA VAL A 92 2.81 -14.07 -13.37
C VAL A 92 3.04 -15.42 -14.04
N PRO A 93 3.84 -16.31 -13.44
CA PRO A 93 4.03 -17.65 -13.96
C PRO A 93 2.70 -18.37 -14.16
N VAL A 94 2.60 -19.18 -15.20
CA VAL A 94 1.37 -19.94 -15.52
C VAL A 94 1.01 -20.83 -14.33
N GLY A 95 -0.22 -20.68 -13.83
CA GLY A 95 -0.71 -21.45 -12.67
C GLY A 95 -0.36 -20.88 -11.30
N ALA A 96 0.40 -19.78 -11.23
CA ALA A 96 0.84 -19.19 -9.94
C ALA A 96 -0.22 -18.38 -9.19
N GLY A 97 -1.39 -18.14 -9.78
CA GLY A 97 -2.44 -17.32 -9.18
C GLY A 97 -2.16 -15.83 -9.27
N LYS A 98 -2.51 -15.09 -8.19
CA LYS A 98 -2.28 -13.65 -8.09
C LYS A 98 -0.89 -13.36 -7.51
N LEU A 99 -0.46 -12.10 -7.66
CA LEU A 99 0.80 -11.61 -7.10
C LEU A 99 0.73 -11.57 -5.56
N ARG A 100 1.79 -12.00 -4.91
CA ARG A 100 2.03 -11.78 -3.49
C ARG A 100 3.20 -10.82 -3.33
N VAL A 101 2.95 -9.63 -2.81
CA VAL A 101 3.91 -8.53 -2.79
C VAL A 101 4.39 -8.30 -1.36
N PHE A 102 5.69 -8.20 -1.15
CA PHE A 102 6.23 -7.95 0.18
C PHE A 102 7.50 -7.10 0.13
N GLY A 103 7.95 -6.64 1.29
CA GLY A 103 9.22 -5.93 1.40
C GLY A 103 9.37 -5.10 2.67
N ASN A 104 10.63 -4.77 2.99
CA ASN A 104 10.99 -3.75 3.94
C ASN A 104 11.09 -2.42 3.20
N LEU A 105 10.00 -1.63 3.17
CA LEU A 105 9.94 -0.45 2.32
C LEU A 105 10.72 0.73 2.88
N PRO A 106 11.48 1.46 2.04
CA PRO A 106 12.08 2.72 2.44
C PRO A 106 10.99 3.71 2.89
N TYR A 107 11.18 4.34 4.06
CA TYR A 107 10.13 5.15 4.70
C TYR A 107 9.66 6.34 3.86
N ASN A 108 10.57 6.93 3.09
CA ASN A 108 10.28 8.09 2.24
C ASN A 108 9.37 7.78 1.06
N ILE A 109 9.31 6.53 0.59
CA ILE A 109 8.46 6.13 -0.55
C ILE A 109 7.28 5.24 -0.14
N SER A 110 7.19 4.82 1.11
CA SER A 110 6.17 3.84 1.55
C SER A 110 4.74 4.30 1.25
N THR A 111 4.35 5.50 1.66
CA THR A 111 3.00 6.01 1.38
C THR A 111 2.70 6.18 -0.11
N PRO A 112 3.55 6.82 -0.93
CA PRO A 112 3.36 6.85 -2.39
C PRO A 112 3.24 5.47 -3.01
N LEU A 113 4.05 4.50 -2.57
CA LEU A 113 4.02 3.13 -3.11
C LEU A 113 2.74 2.39 -2.76
N LEU A 114 2.22 2.55 -1.54
CA LEU A 114 0.92 2.00 -1.16
C LEU A 114 -0.21 2.54 -2.05
N PHE A 115 -0.21 3.84 -2.34
CA PHE A 115 -1.17 4.43 -3.30
C PHE A 115 -0.95 3.91 -4.73
N HIS A 116 0.29 3.68 -5.15
CA HIS A 116 0.60 3.15 -6.47
C HIS A 116 0.05 1.72 -6.63
N LEU A 117 0.28 0.85 -5.64
CA LEU A 117 -0.20 -0.53 -5.61
C LEU A 117 -1.73 -0.68 -5.58
N LEU A 118 -2.48 0.36 -5.17
CA LEU A 118 -3.95 0.35 -5.27
C LEU A 118 -4.44 0.07 -6.71
N GLY A 119 -3.70 0.51 -7.73
CA GLY A 119 -4.04 0.28 -9.13
C GLY A 119 -4.00 -1.19 -9.53
N ALA A 120 -3.19 -1.98 -8.84
CA ALA A 120 -2.99 -3.40 -9.13
C ALA A 120 -3.72 -4.34 -8.13
N ALA A 121 -4.58 -3.81 -7.24
CA ALA A 121 -5.20 -4.58 -6.18
C ALA A 121 -5.93 -5.85 -6.67
N ASP A 122 -6.54 -5.82 -7.86
CA ASP A 122 -7.26 -6.96 -8.42
C ASP A 122 -6.32 -8.11 -8.87
N ARG A 123 -5.04 -7.81 -9.08
CA ARG A 123 -4.00 -8.78 -9.42
C ARG A 123 -3.22 -9.30 -8.22
N VAL A 124 -3.46 -8.74 -7.04
CA VAL A 124 -2.75 -9.07 -5.80
C VAL A 124 -3.59 -10.04 -4.96
N GLU A 125 -2.95 -11.05 -4.39
CA GLU A 125 -3.52 -11.96 -3.40
C GLU A 125 -3.38 -11.36 -1.99
N ASP A 126 -2.16 -10.93 -1.65
CA ASP A 126 -1.86 -10.22 -0.40
C ASP A 126 -0.59 -9.36 -0.52
N GLN A 127 -0.43 -8.48 0.46
CA GLN A 127 0.77 -7.66 0.62
C GLN A 127 1.26 -7.74 2.06
N HIS A 128 2.59 -7.88 2.24
CA HIS A 128 3.23 -7.89 3.56
C HIS A 128 4.35 -6.87 3.59
N PHE A 129 4.14 -5.75 4.26
CA PHE A 129 5.15 -4.71 4.30
C PHE A 129 5.61 -4.42 5.72
N MET A 130 6.90 -4.16 5.87
CA MET A 130 7.45 -3.52 7.04
C MET A 130 7.56 -2.02 6.76
N LEU A 131 6.89 -1.21 7.59
CA LEU A 131 6.73 0.24 7.47
C LEU A 131 7.05 0.91 8.79
N GLN A 132 7.14 2.25 8.82
CA GLN A 132 7.11 2.98 10.08
C GLN A 132 5.81 2.66 10.84
N ARG A 133 5.90 2.43 12.13
CA ARG A 133 4.76 2.09 13.00
C ARG A 133 3.62 3.11 12.87
N GLU A 134 3.93 4.41 12.84
CA GLU A 134 2.94 5.46 12.63
C GLU A 134 2.15 5.28 11.32
N VAL A 135 2.80 4.83 10.25
CA VAL A 135 2.12 4.57 8.97
C VAL A 135 1.17 3.39 9.11
N VAL A 136 1.58 2.32 9.79
CA VAL A 136 0.71 1.14 10.04
C VAL A 136 -0.48 1.52 10.93
N GLU A 137 -0.25 2.30 11.99
CA GLU A 137 -1.32 2.83 12.86
C GLU A 137 -2.34 3.63 12.04
N ARG A 138 -1.88 4.47 11.12
CA ARG A 138 -2.78 5.23 10.22
C ARG A 138 -3.50 4.35 9.22
N LEU A 139 -2.87 3.31 8.69
CA LEU A 139 -3.49 2.35 7.77
C LEU A 139 -4.64 1.61 8.45
N ALA A 140 -4.46 1.16 9.69
CA ALA A 140 -5.41 0.35 10.45
C ALA A 140 -6.37 1.17 11.32
N ALA A 141 -6.27 2.51 11.30
CA ALA A 141 -7.06 3.39 12.16
C ALA A 141 -8.57 3.30 11.85
N ALA A 142 -9.38 3.22 12.90
CA ALA A 142 -10.83 3.30 12.81
C ALA A 142 -11.31 4.76 12.72
N PRO A 143 -12.50 5.03 12.16
CA PRO A 143 -13.14 6.34 12.18
C PRO A 143 -13.23 6.92 13.61
N GLY A 144 -13.08 8.23 13.75
CA GLY A 144 -13.05 8.94 15.03
C GLY A 144 -11.69 8.95 15.73
N GLY A 145 -10.76 8.10 15.29
CA GLY A 145 -9.41 8.03 15.84
C GLY A 145 -8.50 9.17 15.37
N LYS A 146 -7.52 9.53 16.22
CA LYS A 146 -6.52 10.59 15.90
C LYS A 146 -5.68 10.26 14.65
N ASP A 147 -5.47 8.99 14.34
CA ASP A 147 -4.62 8.50 13.26
C ASP A 147 -5.42 8.24 11.97
N TYR A 148 -6.77 8.25 12.06
CA TYR A 148 -7.64 8.08 10.90
C TYR A 148 -7.54 9.28 9.96
N GLY A 149 -7.40 9.00 8.66
CA GLY A 149 -7.21 10.04 7.66
C GLY A 149 -7.32 9.53 6.22
N ARG A 150 -6.86 10.37 5.29
CA ARG A 150 -6.89 10.04 3.86
C ARG A 150 -6.27 8.67 3.55
N LEU A 151 -5.14 8.33 4.19
CA LEU A 151 -4.47 7.04 3.99
C LEU A 151 -5.37 5.89 4.43
N SER A 152 -6.00 6.01 5.60
CA SER A 152 -6.95 5.02 6.13
C SER A 152 -8.08 4.75 5.16
N VAL A 153 -8.82 5.80 4.75
CA VAL A 153 -9.97 5.66 3.85
C VAL A 153 -9.57 5.00 2.52
N MET A 154 -8.51 5.51 1.89
CA MET A 154 -8.13 5.07 0.55
C MET A 154 -7.61 3.62 0.54
N LEU A 155 -6.90 3.18 1.59
CA LEU A 155 -6.37 1.82 1.64
C LEU A 155 -7.44 0.83 2.15
N GLN A 156 -8.22 1.19 3.18
CA GLN A 156 -9.30 0.34 3.70
C GLN A 156 -10.45 0.16 2.71
N TRP A 157 -10.62 1.06 1.75
CA TRP A 157 -11.52 0.83 0.61
C TRP A 157 -11.20 -0.44 -0.16
N ARG A 158 -9.91 -0.75 -0.33
CA ARG A 158 -9.46 -1.85 -1.19
C ARG A 158 -8.91 -3.05 -0.42
N TYR A 159 -8.52 -2.86 0.85
CA TYR A 159 -7.81 -3.87 1.62
C TYR A 159 -8.39 -4.03 3.02
N ALA A 160 -8.52 -5.28 3.46
CA ALA A 160 -8.50 -5.62 4.87
C ALA A 160 -7.07 -5.45 5.38
N ILE A 161 -6.87 -4.67 6.44
CA ILE A 161 -5.56 -4.28 6.95
C ILE A 161 -5.37 -4.83 8.35
N GLU A 162 -4.29 -5.56 8.54
CA GLU A 162 -3.94 -6.20 9.82
C GLU A 162 -2.51 -5.83 10.22
N SER A 163 -2.34 -5.16 11.36
CA SER A 163 -1.04 -4.96 11.98
C SER A 163 -0.62 -6.25 12.67
N LEU A 164 0.47 -6.86 12.19
CA LEU A 164 0.90 -8.18 12.65
C LEU A 164 1.78 -8.13 13.90
N PHE A 165 2.82 -7.28 13.88
CA PHE A 165 3.73 -7.08 15.00
C PHE A 165 4.65 -5.88 14.82
N ASP A 166 5.09 -5.34 15.95
CA ASP A 166 6.08 -4.26 16.01
C ASP A 166 7.50 -4.79 15.87
N VAL A 167 8.39 -3.92 15.33
CA VAL A 167 9.82 -4.18 15.15
C VAL A 167 10.60 -2.98 15.66
N GLY A 168 11.50 -3.22 16.64
CA GLY A 168 12.34 -2.19 17.22
C GLY A 168 13.49 -1.75 16.31
N PRO A 169 14.04 -0.54 16.53
CA PRO A 169 15.17 -0.02 15.78
C PRO A 169 16.42 -0.91 15.79
N GLU A 170 16.62 -1.65 16.87
CA GLU A 170 17.74 -2.58 17.07
C GLU A 170 17.81 -3.71 16.04
N ALA A 171 16.68 -4.01 15.38
CA ALA A 171 16.63 -5.02 14.33
C ALA A 171 17.29 -4.60 13.02
N PHE A 172 17.80 -3.35 12.92
CA PHE A 172 18.32 -2.78 11.67
C PHE A 172 19.75 -2.26 11.78
N VAL A 173 20.46 -2.25 10.66
CA VAL A 173 21.79 -1.64 10.51
C VAL A 173 21.81 -0.71 9.28
N PRO A 174 22.01 0.60 9.46
CA PRO A 174 21.97 1.34 10.74
C PRO A 174 20.56 1.36 11.34
N PRO A 175 20.41 1.53 12.66
CA PRO A 175 19.11 1.60 13.29
C PRO A 175 18.34 2.87 12.84
N PRO A 176 17.02 2.79 12.55
CA PRO A 176 16.17 3.96 12.35
C PRO A 176 15.92 4.69 13.67
N ARG A 177 15.39 5.93 13.58
CA ARG A 177 15.02 6.71 14.77
C ARG A 177 13.64 6.35 15.33
N VAL A 178 12.86 5.56 14.61
CA VAL A 178 11.46 5.23 14.91
C VAL A 178 11.25 3.72 14.86
N HIS A 179 10.24 3.24 15.56
CA HIS A 179 9.80 1.86 15.46
C HIS A 179 9.16 1.58 14.10
N SER A 180 9.30 0.36 13.66
CA SER A 180 8.60 -0.21 12.51
C SER A 180 7.48 -1.13 12.97
N ALA A 181 6.60 -1.49 12.06
CA ALA A 181 5.64 -2.57 12.23
C ALA A 181 5.45 -3.32 10.91
N VAL A 182 5.12 -4.60 11.01
CA VAL A 182 4.75 -5.42 9.86
C VAL A 182 3.24 -5.42 9.72
N VAL A 183 2.76 -5.14 8.51
CA VAL A 183 1.35 -5.08 8.15
C VAL A 183 1.05 -6.09 7.05
N ARG A 184 -0.10 -6.77 7.16
CA ARG A 184 -0.70 -7.55 6.07
C ARG A 184 -1.87 -6.78 5.51
N MET A 185 -1.98 -6.74 4.18
CA MET A 185 -3.09 -6.12 3.46
C MET A 185 -3.64 -7.14 2.45
N THR A 186 -4.90 -7.53 2.62
CA THR A 186 -5.59 -8.50 1.76
C THR A 186 -6.66 -7.79 0.96
N PRO A 187 -6.67 -7.86 -0.39
CA PRO A 187 -7.67 -7.19 -1.21
C PRO A 187 -9.09 -7.65 -0.89
N LEU A 188 -10.01 -6.69 -0.77
CA LEU A 188 -11.43 -6.93 -0.61
C LEU A 188 -12.07 -7.29 -1.97
N GLN A 189 -12.96 -8.27 -1.97
CA GLN A 189 -13.54 -8.82 -3.21
C GLN A 189 -14.60 -7.92 -3.86
N HIS A 190 -15.22 -7.00 -3.13
CA HIS A 190 -16.36 -6.19 -3.60
C HIS A 190 -16.12 -4.70 -3.44
N THR A 191 -15.45 -4.11 -4.42
CA THR A 191 -15.25 -2.66 -4.50
C THR A 191 -15.80 -2.07 -5.82
N ALA A 192 -16.65 -2.84 -6.51
CA ALA A 192 -17.21 -2.44 -7.79
C ALA A 192 -18.11 -1.20 -7.66
N GLY A 193 -18.01 -0.29 -8.61
CA GLY A 193 -18.89 0.88 -8.75
C GLY A 193 -18.40 2.17 -8.09
N VAL A 194 -17.20 2.19 -7.49
CA VAL A 194 -16.59 3.41 -6.96
C VAL A 194 -15.42 3.83 -7.84
N ASP A 195 -15.51 5.03 -8.42
CA ASP A 195 -14.41 5.63 -9.16
C ASP A 195 -13.30 6.06 -8.19
N ARG A 196 -12.09 5.53 -8.39
CA ARG A 196 -10.92 5.80 -7.56
C ARG A 196 -10.54 7.28 -7.55
N ALA A 197 -10.61 7.94 -8.71
CA ALA A 197 -10.21 9.34 -8.84
C ALA A 197 -11.20 10.24 -8.08
N LEU A 198 -12.50 9.99 -8.25
CA LEU A 198 -13.55 10.72 -7.55
C LEU A 198 -13.48 10.51 -6.03
N LEU A 199 -13.30 9.27 -5.56
CA LEU A 199 -13.10 8.99 -4.14
C LEU A 199 -11.87 9.73 -3.61
N GLY A 200 -10.76 9.68 -4.35
CA GLY A 200 -9.51 10.36 -3.99
C GLY A 200 -9.69 11.89 -3.89
N GLU A 201 -10.50 12.49 -4.77
CA GLU A 201 -10.85 13.92 -4.73
C GLU A 201 -11.69 14.24 -3.49
N ILE A 202 -12.78 13.51 -3.28
CA ILE A 202 -13.69 13.66 -2.12
C ILE A 202 -12.89 13.62 -0.82
N VAL A 203 -12.08 12.58 -0.63
CA VAL A 203 -11.30 12.36 0.60
C VAL A 203 -10.22 13.44 0.75
N THR A 204 -9.57 13.86 -0.34
CA THR A 204 -8.57 14.94 -0.30
C THR A 204 -9.20 16.25 0.15
N VAL A 205 -10.37 16.60 -0.39
CA VAL A 205 -11.11 17.81 0.00
C VAL A 205 -11.60 17.71 1.45
N ALA A 206 -12.15 16.57 1.85
CA ALA A 206 -12.63 16.36 3.22
C ALA A 206 -11.53 16.57 4.26
N PHE A 207 -10.35 15.99 4.05
CA PHE A 207 -9.22 16.04 4.97
C PHE A 207 -8.32 17.28 4.79
N SER A 208 -8.64 18.20 3.87
CA SER A 208 -7.83 19.40 3.62
C SER A 208 -7.72 20.34 4.84
N GLN A 209 -8.74 20.32 5.72
CA GLN A 209 -8.77 21.10 6.98
C GLN A 209 -9.26 20.20 8.12
N ARG A 210 -8.44 19.28 8.57
CA ARG A 210 -8.78 18.21 9.52
C ARG A 210 -9.56 18.66 10.76
N ARG A 211 -9.21 19.84 11.34
CA ARG A 211 -9.85 20.37 12.57
C ARG A 211 -11.19 21.10 12.32
N LYS A 212 -11.58 21.32 11.07
CA LYS A 212 -12.84 21.99 10.72
C LYS A 212 -13.94 20.99 10.40
N LEU A 213 -15.21 21.42 10.58
CA LEU A 213 -16.37 20.66 10.11
C LEU A 213 -16.36 20.61 8.58
N LEU A 214 -16.88 19.51 8.04
CA LEU A 214 -16.94 19.26 6.60
C LEU A 214 -17.70 20.32 5.81
N ARG A 215 -18.64 21.07 6.45
CA ARG A 215 -19.32 22.21 5.79
C ARG A 215 -18.34 23.26 5.22
N HIS A 216 -17.16 23.39 5.79
CA HIS A 216 -16.13 24.34 5.36
C HIS A 216 -15.22 23.82 4.23
N THR A 217 -15.23 22.51 3.97
CA THR A 217 -14.42 21.83 2.97
C THR A 217 -15.31 21.08 1.98
N LEU A 218 -15.64 19.82 2.27
CA LEU A 218 -16.44 18.97 1.42
C LEU A 218 -17.83 19.56 1.13
N GLY A 219 -18.48 20.22 2.11
CA GLY A 219 -19.79 20.83 1.91
C GLY A 219 -19.77 21.95 0.84
N ARG A 220 -18.74 22.80 0.83
CA ARG A 220 -18.58 23.81 -0.22
C ARG A 220 -18.29 23.17 -1.57
N TRP A 221 -17.49 22.11 -1.57
CA TRP A 221 -17.15 21.36 -2.80
C TRP A 221 -18.36 20.67 -3.40
N LEU A 222 -19.26 20.10 -2.55
CA LEU A 222 -20.54 19.52 -2.98
C LEU A 222 -21.52 20.59 -3.50
N ALA A 223 -21.65 21.73 -2.79
CA ALA A 223 -22.55 22.81 -3.18
C ALA A 223 -22.21 23.43 -4.56
N ALA A 224 -20.94 23.37 -4.96
CA ALA A 224 -20.49 23.82 -6.27
C ALA A 224 -20.80 22.82 -7.41
N ARG A 225 -21.36 21.65 -7.11
CA ARG A 225 -21.68 20.57 -8.06
C ARG A 225 -23.19 20.35 -8.13
N ASN A 226 -23.78 20.59 -9.30
CA ASN A 226 -25.20 20.32 -9.51
C ASN A 226 -25.54 18.84 -9.32
N GLY A 227 -26.61 18.55 -8.56
CA GLY A 227 -27.06 17.16 -8.33
C GLY A 227 -26.22 16.38 -7.32
N ALA A 228 -25.38 17.04 -6.53
CA ALA A 228 -24.68 16.36 -5.45
C ALA A 228 -25.70 15.74 -4.44
N PRO A 229 -25.48 14.49 -4.02
CA PRO A 229 -26.39 13.84 -3.05
C PRO A 229 -26.29 14.51 -1.67
N PRO A 230 -27.32 14.40 -0.83
CA PRO A 230 -27.27 14.90 0.54
C PRO A 230 -26.18 14.14 1.32
N PHE A 231 -25.40 14.89 2.09
CA PHE A 231 -24.35 14.36 2.94
C PHE A 231 -24.25 15.16 4.25
N ASP A 232 -24.05 14.47 5.38
CA ASP A 232 -23.91 15.15 6.66
C ASP A 232 -22.56 15.86 6.77
N VAL A 233 -22.58 17.16 6.57
CA VAL A 233 -21.40 18.02 6.63
C VAL A 233 -21.19 18.71 7.98
N GLN A 234 -22.01 18.37 9.01
CA GLN A 234 -21.86 18.92 10.36
C GLN A 234 -20.84 18.16 11.22
N ARG A 235 -20.26 17.10 10.67
CA ARG A 235 -19.17 16.31 11.28
C ARG A 235 -17.80 16.74 10.77
N ARG A 236 -16.74 16.25 11.42
CA ARG A 236 -15.37 16.34 10.91
C ARG A 236 -15.06 15.19 9.96
N ALA A 237 -14.03 15.35 9.12
CA ALA A 237 -13.63 14.32 8.16
C ALA A 237 -13.27 12.98 8.82
N GLU A 238 -12.68 13.02 10.00
CA GLU A 238 -12.27 11.82 10.74
C GLU A 238 -13.45 11.03 11.35
N GLU A 239 -14.62 11.65 11.49
CA GLU A 239 -15.82 11.01 12.03
C GLU A 239 -16.63 10.25 10.98
N VAL A 240 -16.28 10.39 9.70
CA VAL A 240 -16.97 9.75 8.57
C VAL A 240 -16.31 8.41 8.28
N SER A 241 -17.11 7.34 8.19
CA SER A 241 -16.63 6.00 7.91
C SER A 241 -16.18 5.83 6.45
N VAL A 242 -15.44 4.77 6.18
CA VAL A 242 -15.04 4.40 4.81
C VAL A 242 -16.29 4.16 3.96
N GLU A 243 -17.26 3.43 4.47
CA GLU A 243 -18.52 3.09 3.78
C GLU A 243 -19.32 4.35 3.40
N GLU A 244 -19.35 5.37 4.27
CA GLU A 244 -20.02 6.63 3.99
C GLU A 244 -19.31 7.40 2.87
N TYR A 245 -17.98 7.44 2.85
CA TYR A 245 -17.21 8.02 1.74
C TYR A 245 -17.46 7.27 0.43
N LEU A 246 -17.52 5.94 0.47
CA LEU A 246 -17.81 5.10 -0.69
C LEU A 246 -19.23 5.33 -1.19
N GLY A 247 -20.21 5.42 -0.29
CA GLY A 247 -21.61 5.73 -0.60
C GLY A 247 -21.74 7.07 -1.33
N LEU A 248 -21.05 8.10 -0.82
CA LEU A 248 -21.01 9.42 -1.45
C LEU A 248 -20.39 9.36 -2.86
N ALA A 249 -19.22 8.73 -3.00
CA ALA A 249 -18.55 8.60 -4.30
C ALA A 249 -19.40 7.83 -5.32
N ALA A 250 -20.02 6.71 -4.91
CA ALA A 250 -20.91 5.92 -5.76
C ALA A 250 -22.18 6.69 -6.19
N ALA A 251 -22.78 7.48 -5.29
CA ALA A 251 -23.94 8.29 -5.61
C ALA A 251 -23.61 9.42 -6.61
N MET A 252 -22.46 10.06 -6.45
CA MET A 252 -21.97 11.09 -7.38
C MET A 252 -21.59 10.52 -8.74
N GLY A 253 -20.97 9.32 -8.80
CA GLY A 253 -20.61 8.67 -10.06
C GLY A 253 -21.84 8.31 -10.91
N ARG A 254 -22.96 7.94 -10.28
CA ARG A 254 -24.23 7.67 -10.98
C ARG A 254 -24.91 8.93 -11.51
N GLY A 255 -24.74 10.07 -10.83
CA GLY A 255 -25.33 11.35 -11.25
C GLY A 255 -24.61 12.04 -12.42
N GLY A 256 -23.40 11.60 -12.75
CA GLY A 256 -22.57 12.18 -13.84
C GLY A 256 -22.71 11.46 -15.18
N ALA A 257 -23.49 10.39 -15.30
CA ALA A 257 -23.74 9.77 -16.60
C ALA A 257 -24.62 10.70 -17.44
N PRO A 258 -24.21 11.17 -18.65
CA PRO A 258 -25.06 11.96 -19.53
C PRO A 258 -26.29 11.12 -19.88
N ALA A 259 -27.49 11.71 -19.72
CA ALA A 259 -28.71 11.11 -20.18
C ALA A 259 -28.55 10.72 -21.65
N ALA A 260 -28.72 9.43 -21.97
CA ALA A 260 -28.72 8.97 -23.35
C ALA A 260 -29.73 9.79 -24.15
N PRO A 261 -29.41 10.25 -25.37
CA PRO A 261 -30.36 11.00 -26.18
C PRO A 261 -31.61 10.13 -26.41
N ARG A 262 -32.76 10.66 -26.01
CA ARG A 262 -34.04 10.02 -26.32
C ARG A 262 -34.18 10.03 -27.84
N SER A 263 -34.08 8.84 -28.43
CA SER A 263 -34.46 8.63 -29.85
C SER A 263 -35.94 8.94 -29.99
N GLY A 264 -36.22 10.08 -30.63
CA GLY A 264 -37.54 10.44 -31.19
C GLY A 264 -37.75 9.75 -32.51
#